data_93a01e52975f0333c632f5906cb80dbc
#
_entry.id   93a01e52975f0333c632f5906cb80dbc
#
_cell.length_a   1.000
_cell.length_b   1.000
_cell.length_c   1.000
_cell.angle_alpha   90.00
_cell.angle_beta   90.00
_cell.angle_gamma   90.00
#
_symmetry.space_group_name_H-M   'P 1'
#
loop_
_entity.id
_entity.type
_entity.pdbx_description
1 polymer ?
#
loop_
_entity_poly.entity_id
_entity_poly.type
_entity_poly.pdbx_seq_one_letter_code
_entity_poly.pdbx_strand_id
1 'polypeptide(L)'
;MTPAPAITVAGSASIDGGSLFAPLALTLEAAQWTCLLGGSGVGKSTVLRLIAGLETGAAFDGRIAASDAEPVVERVAYMAQDDLLLPWATVAQNVGLGARLRGEQVDRARLDDLLRRVRLGDHAAKRPAELSGGQRQRVALARTLMEDKPVVLLDEPFSALDARTRADMQELAAELLAGRTVLLVTHDPAEAARLGHSIQVMTADGLTPVTPPTAPMPRAVDDAETLLCQGALLRMLREGGQ
;
A
#
# COMPACT_ATOMS: atom_id res chain seq x y z
N MET A 1 -15.46 10.13 -11.84
CA MET A 1 -14.16 9.75 -11.24
C MET A 1 -13.06 10.11 -12.21
N THR A 2 -12.03 10.82 -11.77
CA THR A 2 -10.83 11.05 -12.59
C THR A 2 -10.17 9.70 -12.87
N PRO A 3 -9.78 9.41 -14.13
CA PRO A 3 -9.07 8.17 -14.44
C PRO A 3 -7.80 8.05 -13.60
N ALA A 4 -7.52 6.85 -13.10
CA ALA A 4 -6.29 6.62 -12.35
C ALA A 4 -5.10 6.66 -13.32
N PRO A 5 -4.08 7.53 -13.11
CA PRO A 5 -2.91 7.59 -13.99
C PRO A 5 -1.96 6.43 -13.74
N ALA A 6 -1.16 6.06 -14.73
CA ALA A 6 0.06 5.30 -14.48
C ALA A 6 1.11 6.22 -13.83
N ILE A 7 1.95 5.65 -12.96
CA ILE A 7 3.04 6.37 -12.29
C ILE A 7 4.36 5.71 -12.64
N THR A 8 5.34 6.50 -13.05
CA THR A 8 6.72 6.05 -13.29
C THR A 8 7.65 6.65 -12.26
N VAL A 9 8.54 5.80 -11.70
CA VAL A 9 9.62 6.19 -10.81
C VAL A 9 10.93 5.70 -11.44
N ALA A 10 11.82 6.60 -11.76
CA ALA A 10 13.13 6.25 -12.34
C ALA A 10 14.24 7.05 -11.64
N GLY A 11 15.23 6.38 -11.11
CA GLY A 11 16.34 7.01 -10.41
C GLY A 11 16.95 6.14 -9.33
N SER A 12 17.86 6.73 -8.56
CA SER A 12 18.55 6.11 -7.42
C SER A 12 18.36 6.95 -6.16
N ALA A 13 18.56 6.34 -5.00
CA ALA A 13 18.54 7.07 -3.74
C ALA A 13 19.77 6.73 -2.88
N SER A 14 20.22 7.72 -2.09
CA SER A 14 21.31 7.58 -1.13
C SER A 14 20.94 8.17 0.22
N ILE A 15 21.49 7.60 1.31
CA ILE A 15 21.38 8.12 2.67
C ILE A 15 22.78 8.22 3.25
N ASP A 16 23.10 9.38 3.84
CA ASP A 16 24.41 9.65 4.47
C ASP A 16 25.62 9.34 3.55
N GLY A 17 25.44 9.55 2.25
CA GLY A 17 26.46 9.26 1.23
C GLY A 17 26.57 7.78 0.81
N GLY A 18 25.83 6.87 1.44
CA GLY A 18 25.72 5.47 1.04
C GLY A 18 24.55 5.24 0.08
N SER A 19 24.70 4.31 -0.88
CA SER A 19 23.60 3.90 -1.76
C SER A 19 22.52 3.19 -0.96
N LEU A 20 21.28 3.69 -1.03
CA LEU A 20 20.10 2.99 -0.48
C LEU A 20 19.57 1.97 -1.49
N PHE A 21 19.46 2.37 -2.76
CA PHE A 21 19.19 1.49 -3.88
C PHE A 21 19.82 2.02 -5.18
N ALA A 22 20.22 1.07 -6.01
CA ALA A 22 20.75 1.32 -7.36
C ALA A 22 19.69 1.96 -8.28
N PRO A 23 20.04 2.52 -9.44
CA PRO A 23 19.07 3.04 -10.38
C PRO A 23 17.97 2.01 -10.68
N LEU A 24 16.73 2.35 -10.36
CA LEU A 24 15.56 1.55 -10.62
C LEU A 24 14.63 2.24 -11.63
N ALA A 25 13.83 1.44 -12.33
CA ALA A 25 12.72 1.89 -13.15
C ALA A 25 11.48 1.08 -12.74
N LEU A 26 10.56 1.73 -12.02
CA LEU A 26 9.31 1.14 -11.56
C LEU A 26 8.15 1.82 -12.27
N THR A 27 7.28 1.04 -12.89
CA THR A 27 6.02 1.51 -13.45
C THR A 27 4.85 0.93 -12.68
N LEU A 28 3.98 1.80 -12.20
CA LEU A 28 2.67 1.45 -11.66
C LEU A 28 1.67 1.65 -12.79
N GLU A 29 1.19 0.56 -13.37
CA GLU A 29 0.22 0.63 -14.47
C GLU A 29 -1.11 1.21 -14.00
N ALA A 30 -1.76 2.00 -14.86
CA ALA A 30 -3.03 2.65 -14.58
C ALA A 30 -4.11 1.64 -14.15
N ALA A 31 -4.81 1.93 -13.06
CA ALA A 31 -5.90 1.10 -12.54
C ALA A 31 -5.49 -0.35 -12.20
N GLN A 32 -4.22 -0.59 -11.91
CA GLN A 32 -3.69 -1.90 -11.54
C GLN A 32 -2.98 -1.87 -10.19
N TRP A 33 -2.81 -3.07 -9.62
CA TRP A 33 -2.03 -3.30 -8.40
C TRP A 33 -0.61 -3.74 -8.77
N THR A 34 0.37 -2.94 -8.38
CA THR A 34 1.79 -3.32 -8.41
C THR A 34 2.21 -3.72 -7.01
N CYS A 35 2.75 -4.93 -6.85
CA CYS A 35 3.29 -5.41 -5.58
C CYS A 35 4.81 -5.28 -5.61
N LEU A 36 5.38 -4.62 -4.62
CA LEU A 36 6.81 -4.46 -4.42
C LEU A 36 7.25 -5.24 -3.19
N LEU A 37 7.96 -6.34 -3.42
CA LEU A 37 8.53 -7.19 -2.37
C LEU A 37 10.03 -6.88 -2.21
N GLY A 38 10.59 -7.30 -1.08
CA GLY A 38 12.03 -7.22 -0.82
C GLY A 38 12.33 -7.36 0.65
N GLY A 39 13.59 -7.56 0.98
CA GLY A 39 14.09 -7.62 2.35
C GLY A 39 13.87 -6.31 3.12
N SER A 40 14.08 -6.35 4.45
CA SER A 40 14.04 -5.14 5.26
C SER A 40 15.22 -4.22 4.90
N GLY A 41 14.98 -2.91 4.86
CA GLY A 41 16.03 -1.91 4.63
C GLY A 41 16.40 -1.66 3.17
N VAL A 42 15.87 -2.41 2.19
CA VAL A 42 16.21 -2.21 0.76
C VAL A 42 15.62 -0.95 0.12
N GLY A 43 14.84 -0.14 0.86
CA GLY A 43 14.30 1.14 0.36
C GLY A 43 12.85 1.12 -0.12
N LYS A 44 12.08 0.04 0.08
CA LYS A 44 10.66 -0.05 -0.37
C LYS A 44 9.79 1.09 0.17
N SER A 45 9.82 1.32 1.48
CA SER A 45 9.05 2.42 2.10
C SER A 45 9.56 3.79 1.68
N THR A 46 10.86 3.90 1.32
CA THR A 46 11.42 5.13 0.75
C THR A 46 10.81 5.41 -0.62
N VAL A 47 10.67 4.40 -1.49
CA VAL A 47 9.98 4.55 -2.79
C VAL A 47 8.55 5.04 -2.61
N LEU A 48 7.78 4.46 -1.67
CA LEU A 48 6.42 4.92 -1.35
C LEU A 48 6.39 6.39 -0.91
N ARG A 49 7.28 6.76 0.03
CA ARG A 49 7.35 8.15 0.54
C ARG A 49 7.76 9.14 -0.54
N LEU A 50 8.70 8.78 -1.42
CA LEU A 50 9.08 9.61 -2.57
C LEU A 50 7.89 9.87 -3.50
N ILE A 51 7.09 8.84 -3.83
CA ILE A 51 5.87 9.01 -4.65
C ILE A 51 4.85 9.89 -3.93
N ALA A 52 4.72 9.75 -2.61
CA ALA A 52 3.82 10.57 -1.79
C ALA A 52 4.33 12.01 -1.57
N GLY A 53 5.54 12.35 -2.01
CA GLY A 53 6.16 13.66 -1.79
C GLY A 53 6.51 13.93 -0.32
N LEU A 54 6.77 12.87 0.45
CA LEU A 54 7.12 12.97 1.87
C LEU A 54 8.63 12.98 2.06
N GLU A 55 9.09 13.65 3.12
CA GLU A 55 10.50 13.61 3.51
C GLU A 55 10.94 12.19 3.85
N THR A 56 12.08 11.78 3.31
CA THR A 56 12.61 10.43 3.47
C THR A 56 13.96 10.40 4.19
N GLY A 57 14.61 11.56 4.34
CA GLY A 57 16.03 11.64 4.73
C GLY A 57 17.00 11.13 3.64
N ALA A 58 16.49 10.60 2.52
CA ALA A 58 17.29 10.15 1.40
C ALA A 58 17.38 11.24 0.33
N ALA A 59 18.57 11.37 -0.26
CA ALA A 59 18.75 12.14 -1.48
C ALA A 59 18.31 11.28 -2.68
N PHE A 60 17.31 11.75 -3.42
CA PHE A 60 16.80 11.07 -4.62
C PHE A 60 17.30 11.78 -5.87
N ASP A 61 18.02 11.04 -6.71
CA ASP A 61 18.45 11.49 -8.05
C ASP A 61 17.61 10.75 -9.10
N GLY A 62 16.53 11.42 -9.55
CA GLY A 62 15.62 10.77 -10.47
C GLY A 62 14.36 11.59 -10.74
N ARG A 63 13.38 10.92 -11.34
CA ARG A 63 12.09 11.50 -11.72
C ARG A 63 10.93 10.62 -11.30
N ILE A 64 9.87 11.26 -10.80
CA ILE A 64 8.55 10.66 -10.57
C ILE A 64 7.55 11.42 -11.45
N ALA A 65 6.81 10.70 -12.27
CA ALA A 65 5.87 11.32 -13.21
C ALA A 65 4.59 10.49 -13.35
N ALA A 66 3.47 11.17 -13.54
CA ALA A 66 2.21 10.55 -13.93
C ALA A 66 2.06 10.58 -15.47
N SER A 67 1.34 9.61 -16.01
CA SER A 67 1.12 9.45 -17.46
C SER A 67 0.37 10.63 -18.10
N ASP A 68 -0.39 11.37 -17.31
CA ASP A 68 -1.13 12.58 -17.73
C ASP A 68 -0.36 13.89 -17.50
N ALA A 69 0.90 13.80 -17.06
CA ALA A 69 1.78 14.91 -16.72
C ALA A 69 1.31 15.82 -15.56
N GLU A 70 0.21 15.46 -14.88
CA GLU A 70 -0.28 16.21 -13.72
C GLU A 70 0.50 15.85 -12.43
N PRO A 71 0.54 16.74 -11.42
CA PRO A 71 1.22 16.46 -10.16
C PRO A 71 0.71 15.20 -9.46
N VAL A 72 1.63 14.34 -9.00
CA VAL A 72 1.30 13.07 -8.37
C VAL A 72 0.82 13.26 -6.93
N VAL A 73 1.50 14.12 -6.15
CA VAL A 73 1.37 14.23 -4.69
C VAL A 73 -0.07 14.52 -4.22
N GLU A 74 -0.79 15.40 -4.90
CA GLU A 74 -2.16 15.77 -4.51
C GLU A 74 -3.18 14.66 -4.78
N ARG A 75 -2.80 13.65 -5.56
CA ARG A 75 -3.66 12.54 -6.01
C ARG A 75 -3.38 11.23 -5.31
N VAL A 76 -2.54 11.26 -4.28
CA VAL A 76 -2.10 10.07 -3.54
C VAL A 76 -2.83 9.97 -2.20
N ALA A 77 -3.28 8.76 -1.86
CA ALA A 77 -3.56 8.34 -0.49
C ALA A 77 -2.44 7.40 -0.03
N TYR A 78 -1.83 7.67 1.11
CA TYR A 78 -0.73 6.88 1.66
C TYR A 78 -1.11 6.25 3.00
N MET A 79 -0.93 4.94 3.11
CA MET A 79 -1.00 4.20 4.37
C MET A 79 0.42 3.81 4.77
N ALA A 80 0.89 4.36 5.88
CA ALA A 80 2.19 4.01 6.45
C ALA A 80 2.14 2.64 7.14
N GLN A 81 3.30 2.03 7.35
CA GLN A 81 3.47 0.77 8.06
C GLN A 81 2.92 0.83 9.49
N ASP A 82 3.24 1.92 10.21
CA ASP A 82 2.62 2.22 11.50
C ASP A 82 1.22 2.80 11.30
N ASP A 83 0.31 2.52 12.24
CA ASP A 83 -1.08 2.97 12.15
C ASP A 83 -1.23 4.50 12.19
N LEU A 84 -0.29 5.22 12.81
CA LEU A 84 -0.24 6.68 12.93
C LEU A 84 -1.60 7.30 13.32
N LEU A 85 -2.34 6.63 14.19
CA LEU A 85 -3.61 7.14 14.68
C LEU A 85 -3.38 8.22 15.73
N LEU A 86 -4.22 9.27 15.68
CA LEU A 86 -4.22 10.30 16.70
C LEU A 86 -4.74 9.68 18.02
N PRO A 87 -3.91 9.57 19.08
CA PRO A 87 -4.28 8.82 20.27
C PRO A 87 -5.42 9.43 21.07
N TRP A 88 -5.65 10.72 20.92
CA TRP A 88 -6.75 11.46 21.58
C TRP A 88 -8.05 11.47 20.79
N ALA A 89 -8.02 11.08 19.50
CA ALA A 89 -9.17 11.05 18.61
C ALA A 89 -9.86 9.67 18.63
N THR A 90 -11.17 9.66 18.42
CA THR A 90 -11.91 8.40 18.26
C THR A 90 -11.60 7.75 16.92
N VAL A 91 -12.03 6.49 16.74
CA VAL A 91 -11.96 5.76 15.47
C VAL A 91 -12.61 6.58 14.34
N ALA A 92 -13.86 7.03 14.55
CA ALA A 92 -14.56 7.84 13.54
C ALA A 92 -13.83 9.16 13.23
N GLN A 93 -13.22 9.78 14.23
CA GLN A 93 -12.44 11.01 14.05
C GLN A 93 -11.13 10.76 13.29
N ASN A 94 -10.48 9.62 13.53
CA ASN A 94 -9.28 9.21 12.80
C ASN A 94 -9.60 8.91 11.33
N VAL A 95 -10.69 8.19 11.04
CA VAL A 95 -11.08 7.87 9.66
C VAL A 95 -11.46 9.14 8.88
N GLY A 96 -12.19 10.07 9.49
CA GLY A 96 -12.58 11.33 8.86
C GLY A 96 -11.53 12.45 8.94
N LEU A 97 -10.28 12.13 9.33
CA LEU A 97 -9.24 13.12 9.61
C LEU A 97 -8.88 13.98 8.39
N GLY A 98 -8.70 13.37 7.22
CA GLY A 98 -8.26 14.07 6.02
C GLY A 98 -9.25 15.14 5.57
N ALA A 99 -10.55 14.84 5.52
CA ALA A 99 -11.58 15.83 5.21
C ALA A 99 -11.54 17.01 6.21
N ARG A 100 -11.37 16.71 7.50
CA ARG A 100 -11.28 17.76 8.54
C ARG A 100 -10.05 18.65 8.36
N LEU A 101 -8.90 18.08 8.03
CA LEU A 101 -7.66 18.85 7.79
C LEU A 101 -7.78 19.76 6.57
N ARG A 102 -8.54 19.36 5.55
CA ARG A 102 -8.83 20.18 4.38
C ARG A 102 -9.98 21.20 4.60
N GLY A 103 -10.59 21.21 5.77
CA GLY A 103 -11.75 22.08 6.06
C GLY A 103 -13.06 21.62 5.39
N GLU A 104 -13.10 20.37 4.93
CA GLU A 104 -14.25 19.74 4.27
C GLU A 104 -15.20 19.09 5.29
N GLN A 105 -16.47 18.94 4.91
CA GLN A 105 -17.40 18.14 5.69
C GLN A 105 -17.09 16.66 5.49
N VAL A 106 -17.05 15.91 6.60
CA VAL A 106 -16.89 14.46 6.57
C VAL A 106 -18.16 13.82 6.01
N ASP A 107 -18.04 13.05 4.94
CA ASP A 107 -19.13 12.19 4.46
C ASP A 107 -19.43 11.09 5.49
N ARG A 108 -20.48 11.32 6.28
CA ARG A 108 -20.87 10.41 7.36
C ARG A 108 -21.35 9.07 6.84
N ALA A 109 -22.09 9.05 5.75
CA ALA A 109 -22.62 7.81 5.17
C ALA A 109 -21.48 6.90 4.71
N ARG A 110 -20.49 7.47 4.01
CA ARG A 110 -19.29 6.75 3.59
C ARG A 110 -18.44 6.30 4.78
N LEU A 111 -18.26 7.15 5.79
CA LEU A 111 -17.52 6.80 7.00
C LEU A 111 -18.14 5.61 7.71
N ASP A 112 -19.46 5.64 7.93
CA ASP A 112 -20.20 4.57 8.61
C ASP A 112 -20.18 3.26 7.79
N ASP A 113 -20.27 3.36 6.45
CA ASP A 113 -20.11 2.21 5.55
C ASP A 113 -18.72 1.61 5.66
N LEU A 114 -17.67 2.40 5.56
CA LEU A 114 -16.29 1.92 5.69
C LEU A 114 -16.05 1.25 7.06
N LEU A 115 -16.48 1.88 8.15
CA LEU A 115 -16.34 1.30 9.49
C LEU A 115 -17.05 -0.04 9.63
N ARG A 116 -18.24 -0.19 9.07
CA ARG A 116 -18.98 -1.46 9.04
C ARG A 116 -18.19 -2.51 8.25
N ARG A 117 -17.71 -2.17 7.05
CA ARG A 117 -16.99 -3.08 6.16
C ARG A 117 -15.66 -3.55 6.74
N VAL A 118 -14.90 -2.68 7.42
CA VAL A 118 -13.69 -3.09 8.17
C VAL A 118 -14.02 -3.74 9.52
N ARG A 119 -15.30 -4.03 9.81
CA ARG A 119 -15.80 -4.65 11.06
C ARG A 119 -15.43 -3.86 12.32
N LEU A 120 -15.58 -2.55 12.26
CA LEU A 120 -15.33 -1.62 13.37
C LEU A 120 -16.51 -0.68 13.64
N GLY A 121 -17.71 -0.97 13.14
CA GLY A 121 -18.92 -0.15 13.35
C GLY A 121 -19.18 0.14 14.83
N ASP A 122 -19.14 -0.89 15.68
CA ASP A 122 -19.36 -0.77 17.13
C ASP A 122 -18.18 -0.12 17.88
N HIS A 123 -17.09 0.17 17.18
CA HIS A 123 -15.88 0.78 17.75
C HIS A 123 -15.70 2.25 17.38
N ALA A 124 -16.65 2.86 16.66
CA ALA A 124 -16.57 4.21 16.13
C ALA A 124 -16.21 5.27 17.19
N ALA A 125 -16.70 5.11 18.43
CA ALA A 125 -16.46 6.03 19.55
C ALA A 125 -15.20 5.69 20.37
N LYS A 126 -14.56 4.53 20.16
CA LYS A 126 -13.37 4.13 20.91
C LYS A 126 -12.14 4.92 20.46
N ARG A 127 -11.15 5.00 21.33
CA ARG A 127 -9.83 5.57 21.07
C ARG A 127 -8.82 4.47 20.73
N PRO A 128 -7.69 4.80 20.06
CA PRO A 128 -6.66 3.82 19.70
C PRO A 128 -6.15 2.96 20.86
N ALA A 129 -6.06 3.50 22.07
CA ALA A 129 -5.63 2.76 23.25
C ALA A 129 -6.58 1.62 23.66
N GLU A 130 -7.83 1.65 23.20
CA GLU A 130 -8.87 0.65 23.50
C GLU A 130 -8.96 -0.43 22.40
N LEU A 131 -8.05 -0.40 21.41
CA LEU A 131 -8.05 -1.27 20.24
C LEU A 131 -6.86 -2.23 20.26
N SER A 132 -7.06 -3.44 19.72
CA SER A 132 -5.95 -4.35 19.38
C SER A 132 -5.12 -3.79 18.22
N GLY A 133 -3.89 -4.30 18.01
CA GLY A 133 -3.03 -3.92 16.88
C GLY A 133 -3.73 -4.08 15.53
N GLY A 134 -4.35 -5.23 15.30
CA GLY A 134 -5.11 -5.48 14.08
C GLY A 134 -6.35 -4.58 13.91
N GLN A 135 -7.00 -4.17 15.02
CA GLN A 135 -8.07 -3.18 14.95
C GLN A 135 -7.54 -1.80 14.55
N ARG A 136 -6.41 -1.37 15.11
CA ARG A 136 -5.75 -0.10 14.74
C ARG A 136 -5.36 -0.11 13.26
N GLN A 137 -4.78 -1.21 12.76
CA GLN A 137 -4.44 -1.34 11.33
C GLN A 137 -5.67 -1.23 10.41
N ARG A 138 -6.81 -1.82 10.81
CA ARG A 138 -8.07 -1.66 10.07
C ARG A 138 -8.61 -0.22 10.11
N VAL A 139 -8.41 0.52 11.18
CA VAL A 139 -8.73 1.96 11.23
C VAL A 139 -7.84 2.75 10.27
N ALA A 140 -6.54 2.46 10.23
CA ALA A 140 -5.60 3.11 9.30
C ALA A 140 -5.98 2.83 7.83
N LEU A 141 -6.35 1.58 7.52
CA LEU A 141 -6.85 1.21 6.18
C LEU A 141 -8.14 1.99 5.85
N ALA A 142 -9.13 2.02 6.76
CA ALA A 142 -10.37 2.77 6.55
C ALA A 142 -10.11 4.27 6.35
N ARG A 143 -9.17 4.87 7.10
CA ARG A 143 -8.73 6.26 6.91
C ARG A 143 -8.18 6.49 5.51
N THR A 144 -7.33 5.60 5.02
CA THR A 144 -6.74 5.68 3.68
C THR A 144 -7.81 5.55 2.59
N LEU A 145 -8.74 4.61 2.75
CA LEU A 145 -9.85 4.41 1.81
C LEU A 145 -10.84 5.58 1.82
N MET A 146 -10.95 6.31 2.93
CA MET A 146 -11.80 7.50 3.05
C MET A 146 -11.32 8.66 2.16
N GLU A 147 -10.03 8.73 1.85
CA GLU A 147 -9.44 9.80 1.01
C GLU A 147 -9.89 9.78 -0.45
N ASP A 148 -10.36 8.65 -0.96
CA ASP A 148 -10.91 8.50 -2.32
C ASP A 148 -9.98 8.96 -3.46
N LYS A 149 -8.69 8.79 -3.31
CA LYS A 149 -7.69 9.22 -4.27
C LYS A 149 -7.50 8.21 -5.42
N PRO A 150 -7.14 8.65 -6.64
CA PRO A 150 -6.91 7.74 -7.77
C PRO A 150 -5.64 6.89 -7.64
N VAL A 151 -4.66 7.31 -6.84
CA VAL A 151 -3.43 6.58 -6.56
C VAL A 151 -3.38 6.23 -5.09
N VAL A 152 -3.12 4.97 -4.75
CA VAL A 152 -3.09 4.50 -3.37
C VAL A 152 -1.79 3.76 -3.11
N LEU A 153 -1.08 4.16 -2.07
CA LEU A 153 0.18 3.60 -1.64
C LEU A 153 -0.02 2.92 -0.30
N LEU A 154 0.27 1.63 -0.22
CA LEU A 154 0.06 0.80 0.97
C LEU A 154 1.38 0.20 1.44
N ASP A 155 1.82 0.56 2.64
CA ASP A 155 3.05 0.06 3.26
C ASP A 155 2.70 -0.99 4.31
N GLU A 156 2.86 -2.27 3.98
CA GLU A 156 2.55 -3.43 4.82
C GLU A 156 1.15 -3.40 5.49
N PRO A 157 0.07 -3.15 4.73
CA PRO A 157 -1.25 -2.83 5.28
C PRO A 157 -1.92 -3.97 6.05
N PHE A 158 -1.43 -5.20 5.91
CA PHE A 158 -2.05 -6.38 6.49
C PHE A 158 -1.17 -7.12 7.50
N SER A 159 0.03 -6.59 7.83
CA SER A 159 1.05 -7.29 8.63
C SER A 159 0.61 -7.65 10.05
N ALA A 160 -0.20 -6.80 10.72
CA ALA A 160 -0.66 -7.03 12.09
C ALA A 160 -1.99 -7.83 12.17
N LEU A 161 -2.48 -8.39 11.05
CA LEU A 161 -3.75 -9.11 11.00
C LEU A 161 -3.54 -10.62 11.09
N ASP A 162 -4.45 -11.31 11.79
CA ASP A 162 -4.55 -12.77 11.73
C ASP A 162 -4.95 -13.24 10.32
N ALA A 163 -4.68 -14.50 9.99
CA ALA A 163 -4.83 -15.03 8.64
C ALA A 163 -6.24 -14.85 8.04
N ARG A 164 -7.29 -15.05 8.86
CA ARG A 164 -8.67 -14.90 8.41
C ARG A 164 -9.02 -13.43 8.15
N THR A 165 -8.74 -12.57 9.12
CA THR A 165 -8.99 -11.13 8.98
C THR A 165 -8.17 -10.54 7.83
N ARG A 166 -6.92 -11.00 7.64
CA ARG A 166 -6.07 -10.60 6.52
C ARG A 166 -6.73 -10.91 5.18
N ALA A 167 -7.21 -12.14 4.97
CA ALA A 167 -7.89 -12.53 3.74
C ALA A 167 -9.13 -11.65 3.46
N ASP A 168 -9.97 -11.45 4.46
CA ASP A 168 -11.15 -10.59 4.35
C ASP A 168 -10.81 -9.13 4.01
N MET A 169 -9.74 -8.59 4.61
CA MET A 169 -9.31 -7.20 4.36
C MET A 169 -8.63 -7.04 3.00
N GLN A 170 -7.95 -8.06 2.51
CA GLN A 170 -7.41 -8.07 1.14
C GLN A 170 -8.53 -8.04 0.09
N GLU A 171 -9.58 -8.85 0.28
CA GLU A 171 -10.77 -8.82 -0.59
C GLU A 171 -11.47 -7.47 -0.56
N LEU A 172 -11.66 -6.92 0.63
CA LEU A 172 -12.26 -5.60 0.81
C LEU A 172 -11.43 -4.51 0.13
N ALA A 173 -10.10 -4.51 0.32
CA ALA A 173 -9.22 -3.54 -0.31
C ALA A 173 -9.26 -3.67 -1.84
N ALA A 174 -9.23 -4.90 -2.37
CA ALA A 174 -9.32 -5.15 -3.81
C ALA A 174 -10.63 -4.62 -4.40
N GLU A 175 -11.75 -4.81 -3.71
CA GLU A 175 -13.06 -4.30 -4.13
C GLU A 175 -13.12 -2.76 -4.10
N LEU A 176 -12.72 -2.14 -2.98
CA LEU A 176 -12.82 -0.69 -2.79
C LEU A 176 -11.81 0.11 -3.61
N LEU A 177 -10.69 -0.51 -3.97
CA LEU A 177 -9.65 0.10 -4.79
C LEU A 177 -9.72 -0.34 -6.27
N ALA A 178 -10.79 -0.98 -6.69
CA ALA A 178 -11.01 -1.30 -8.09
C ALA A 178 -10.94 -0.03 -8.95
N GLY A 179 -10.18 -0.08 -10.04
CA GLY A 179 -9.96 1.07 -10.94
C GLY A 179 -9.01 2.15 -10.39
N ARG A 180 -8.30 1.89 -9.26
CA ARG A 180 -7.24 2.75 -8.73
C ARG A 180 -5.87 2.20 -9.12
N THR A 181 -4.88 3.07 -9.26
CA THR A 181 -3.47 2.68 -9.36
C THR A 181 -2.94 2.44 -7.95
N VAL A 182 -2.55 1.21 -7.65
CA VAL A 182 -2.16 0.80 -6.30
C VAL A 182 -0.72 0.32 -6.28
N LEU A 183 0.09 0.84 -5.37
CA LEU A 183 1.38 0.23 -4.99
C LEU A 183 1.23 -0.40 -3.61
N LEU A 184 1.35 -1.71 -3.56
CA LEU A 184 1.41 -2.49 -2.32
C LEU A 184 2.86 -2.87 -2.03
N VAL A 185 3.43 -2.34 -0.97
CA VAL A 185 4.69 -2.82 -0.41
C VAL A 185 4.37 -3.87 0.63
N THR A 186 5.01 -5.03 0.50
CA THR A 186 4.86 -6.14 1.45
C THR A 186 6.13 -6.98 1.50
N HIS A 187 6.32 -7.68 2.60
CA HIS A 187 7.32 -8.75 2.73
C HIS A 187 6.69 -10.14 2.64
N ASP A 188 5.35 -10.22 2.48
CA ASP A 188 4.61 -11.49 2.41
C ASP A 188 4.40 -11.92 0.92
N PRO A 189 5.08 -12.99 0.45
CA PRO A 189 4.90 -13.53 -0.90
C PRO A 189 3.46 -13.91 -1.23
N ALA A 190 2.68 -14.34 -0.21
CA ALA A 190 1.29 -14.72 -0.40
C ALA A 190 0.42 -13.52 -0.78
N GLU A 191 0.65 -12.35 -0.17
CA GLU A 191 -0.05 -11.12 -0.50
C GLU A 191 0.22 -10.69 -1.94
N ALA A 192 1.49 -10.70 -2.34
CA ALA A 192 1.87 -10.31 -3.70
C ALA A 192 1.33 -11.27 -4.76
N ALA A 193 1.44 -12.58 -4.55
CA ALA A 193 0.89 -13.58 -5.46
C ALA A 193 -0.63 -13.45 -5.60
N ARG A 194 -1.33 -13.10 -4.51
CA ARG A 194 -2.79 -12.99 -4.48
C ARG A 194 -3.31 -11.70 -5.09
N LEU A 195 -2.61 -10.56 -4.89
CA LEU A 195 -3.12 -9.22 -5.20
C LEU A 195 -2.41 -8.51 -6.36
N GLY A 196 -1.22 -8.97 -6.78
CA GLY A 196 -0.43 -8.28 -7.81
C GLY A 196 -0.93 -8.53 -9.24
N HIS A 197 -1.24 -7.46 -9.99
CA HIS A 197 -1.27 -7.49 -11.45
C HIS A 197 0.15 -7.42 -12.02
N SER A 198 1.05 -6.76 -11.31
CA SER A 198 2.49 -6.72 -11.53
C SER A 198 3.21 -6.99 -10.21
N ILE A 199 4.26 -7.80 -10.24
CA ILE A 199 5.03 -8.17 -9.06
C ILE A 199 6.50 -7.85 -9.32
N GLN A 200 7.12 -7.09 -8.41
CA GLN A 200 8.52 -6.72 -8.47
C GLN A 200 9.22 -7.12 -7.17
N VAL A 201 10.36 -7.76 -7.27
CA VAL A 201 11.23 -8.04 -6.13
C VAL A 201 12.37 -7.02 -6.12
N MET A 202 12.45 -6.23 -5.06
CA MET A 202 13.47 -5.20 -4.86
C MET A 202 14.63 -5.75 -4.04
N THR A 203 15.84 -5.61 -4.57
CA THR A 203 17.11 -5.90 -3.90
C THR A 203 18.01 -4.66 -3.93
N ALA A 204 19.19 -4.74 -3.34
CA ALA A 204 20.19 -3.67 -3.44
C ALA A 204 20.61 -3.41 -4.90
N ASP A 205 20.56 -4.42 -5.76
CA ASP A 205 20.98 -4.37 -7.16
C ASP A 205 19.88 -3.84 -8.11
N GLY A 206 18.64 -3.68 -7.61
CA GLY A 206 17.53 -3.17 -8.41
C GLY A 206 16.22 -3.97 -8.30
N LEU A 207 15.42 -3.93 -9.36
CA LEU A 207 14.12 -4.58 -9.44
C LEU A 207 14.17 -5.81 -10.35
N THR A 208 13.61 -6.90 -9.89
CA THR A 208 13.41 -8.12 -10.68
C THR A 208 11.92 -8.38 -10.86
N PRO A 209 11.39 -8.35 -12.09
CA PRO A 209 9.99 -8.66 -12.36
C PRO A 209 9.70 -10.14 -12.17
N VAL A 210 8.53 -10.44 -11.62
CA VAL A 210 8.01 -11.81 -11.48
C VAL A 210 6.66 -11.90 -12.16
N THR A 211 6.48 -12.93 -12.98
CA THR A 211 5.20 -13.17 -13.67
C THR A 211 4.11 -13.51 -12.64
N PRO A 212 3.03 -12.72 -12.55
CA PRO A 212 1.92 -13.02 -11.66
C PRO A 212 1.10 -14.20 -12.18
N PRO A 213 0.33 -14.89 -11.31
CA PRO A 213 -0.62 -15.90 -11.74
C PRO A 213 -1.68 -15.35 -12.69
N THR A 214 -2.25 -16.19 -13.54
CA THR A 214 -3.21 -15.79 -14.60
C THR A 214 -4.63 -15.57 -14.07
N ALA A 215 -4.98 -16.18 -12.92
CA ALA A 215 -6.29 -16.06 -12.29
C ALA A 215 -6.62 -14.59 -11.96
N PRO A 216 -7.90 -14.17 -12.02
CA PRO A 216 -8.31 -12.82 -11.69
C PRO A 216 -8.08 -12.50 -10.20
N MET A 217 -7.67 -11.26 -9.93
CA MET A 217 -7.39 -10.73 -8.59
C MET A 217 -8.71 -10.29 -7.88
N PRO A 218 -8.88 -10.54 -6.57
CA PRO A 218 -7.97 -11.25 -5.66
C PRO A 218 -8.04 -12.77 -5.89
N ARG A 219 -6.89 -13.38 -6.06
CA ARG A 219 -6.80 -14.83 -6.34
C ARG A 219 -7.14 -15.66 -5.11
N ALA A 220 -7.69 -16.86 -5.34
CA ALA A 220 -7.97 -17.79 -4.25
C ALA A 220 -6.67 -18.22 -3.54
N VAL A 221 -6.73 -18.41 -2.22
CA VAL A 221 -5.56 -18.76 -1.40
C VAL A 221 -5.03 -20.17 -1.71
N ASP A 222 -5.86 -21.05 -2.26
CA ASP A 222 -5.59 -22.44 -2.61
C ASP A 222 -5.41 -22.65 -4.12
N ASP A 223 -5.42 -21.59 -4.92
CA ASP A 223 -5.16 -21.68 -6.36
C ASP A 223 -3.73 -22.15 -6.63
N ALA A 224 -3.59 -23.13 -7.53
CA ALA A 224 -2.30 -23.80 -7.77
C ALA A 224 -1.23 -22.85 -8.32
N GLU A 225 -1.57 -21.97 -9.26
CA GLU A 225 -0.63 -20.98 -9.80
C GLU A 225 -0.23 -19.95 -8.75
N THR A 226 -1.16 -19.53 -7.90
CA THR A 226 -0.91 -18.61 -6.78
C THR A 226 0.08 -19.22 -5.78
N LEU A 227 -0.09 -20.48 -5.42
CA LEU A 227 0.82 -21.21 -4.53
C LEU A 227 2.22 -21.40 -5.15
N LEU A 228 2.30 -21.69 -6.44
CA LEU A 228 3.58 -21.80 -7.14
C LEU A 228 4.31 -20.45 -7.21
N CYS A 229 3.60 -19.36 -7.50
CA CYS A 229 4.14 -18.01 -7.50
C CYS A 229 4.64 -17.62 -6.11
N GLN A 230 3.85 -17.86 -5.05
CA GLN A 230 4.27 -17.64 -3.67
C GLN A 230 5.57 -18.37 -3.34
N GLY A 231 5.68 -19.65 -3.73
CA GLY A 231 6.88 -20.44 -3.51
C GLY A 231 8.11 -19.91 -4.25
N ALA A 232 7.92 -19.41 -5.49
CA ALA A 232 8.99 -18.77 -6.26
C ALA A 232 9.46 -17.46 -5.60
N LEU A 233 8.53 -16.58 -5.21
CA LEU A 233 8.81 -15.33 -4.51
C LEU A 233 9.56 -15.57 -3.18
N LEU A 234 9.15 -16.58 -2.41
CA LEU A 234 9.84 -16.93 -1.17
C LEU A 234 11.29 -17.35 -1.39
N ARG A 235 11.56 -18.12 -2.44
CA ARG A 235 12.96 -18.48 -2.82
C ARG A 235 13.79 -17.26 -3.15
N MET A 236 13.27 -16.37 -4.01
CA MET A 236 13.96 -15.13 -4.40
C MET A 236 14.30 -14.24 -3.20
N LEU A 237 13.36 -14.09 -2.26
CA LEU A 237 13.60 -13.30 -1.03
C LEU A 237 14.68 -13.92 -0.13
N ARG A 238 14.80 -15.25 -0.10
CA ARG A 238 15.85 -15.95 0.68
C ARG A 238 17.22 -15.82 0.02
N GLU A 239 17.29 -15.85 -1.30
CA GLU A 239 18.53 -15.72 -2.08
C GLU A 239 19.04 -14.27 -2.12
N GLY A 240 18.15 -13.30 -2.21
CA GLY A 240 18.49 -11.87 -2.21
C GLY A 240 18.79 -11.27 -0.82
N GLY A 241 18.69 -12.04 0.24
CA GLY A 241 18.97 -11.63 1.63
C GLY A 241 20.37 -12.01 2.16
N GLN A 242 21.27 -12.45 1.26
CA GLN A 242 22.68 -12.78 1.62
C GLN A 242 23.64 -11.67 1.27
#